data_f9712decc8790b83c8954ae177523eda
#
_entry.id   f9712decc8790b83c8954ae177523eda
#
_cell.length_a   1.000
_cell.length_b   1.000
_cell.length_c   1.000
_cell.angle_alpha   90.00
_cell.angle_beta   90.00
_cell.angle_gamma   90.00
#
_symmetry.space_group_name_H-M   'P 1'
#
loop_
_entity.id
_entity.type
_entity.pdbx_description
1 polymer ?
#
loop_
_entity_poly.entity_id
_entity_poly.type
_entity_poly.pdbx_seq_one_letter_code
_entity_poly.pdbx_strand_id
1 'polypeptide(L)'
;YAIATGTAATGLWVVAHACGHGAFSRHGWLQNTVGYVLHTALLVPYFSWQRSHAVHHARTNHLDEGETHVPRRADRTNGQTTLAFRSRIGGAAYAALTITKALLLGWPAYLLAGATGGPSRGRTNHFWPVRPFASDLFPRRWHARVWASTAGVAVVLAALVAAAAHFGPGAVLAL
;
A
#
# COMPACT_ATOMS: atom_id res chain seq x y z
N TYR A 1 -2.91 -6.18 24.39
CA TYR A 1 -4.10 -5.87 23.58
C TYR A 1 -3.68 -5.58 22.13
N ALA A 2 -2.87 -4.54 21.85
CA ALA A 2 -2.46 -4.13 20.50
C ALA A 2 -1.84 -5.28 19.65
N ILE A 3 -1.02 -6.14 20.27
CA ILE A 3 -0.43 -7.30 19.57
C ILE A 3 -1.52 -8.27 19.11
N ALA A 4 -2.48 -8.60 19.97
CA ALA A 4 -3.57 -9.52 19.63
C ALA A 4 -4.47 -8.94 18.53
N THR A 5 -4.84 -7.67 18.65
CA THR A 5 -5.63 -6.95 17.64
C THR A 5 -4.89 -6.86 16.31
N GLY A 6 -3.60 -6.51 16.32
CA GLY A 6 -2.77 -6.45 15.12
C GLY A 6 -2.62 -7.81 14.44
N THR A 7 -2.52 -8.89 15.22
CA THR A 7 -2.47 -10.26 14.68
C THR A 7 -3.79 -10.63 14.01
N ALA A 8 -4.93 -10.33 14.64
CA ALA A 8 -6.25 -10.56 14.06
C ALA A 8 -6.45 -9.73 12.78
N ALA A 9 -6.09 -8.44 12.81
CA ALA A 9 -6.14 -7.55 11.65
C ALA A 9 -5.27 -8.08 10.49
N THR A 10 -4.09 -8.63 10.79
CA THR A 10 -3.24 -9.28 9.78
C THR A 10 -3.94 -10.50 9.16
N GLY A 11 -4.66 -11.30 9.95
CA GLY A 11 -5.47 -12.42 9.44
C GLY A 11 -6.55 -11.95 8.48
N LEU A 12 -7.29 -10.88 8.81
CA LEU A 12 -8.29 -10.26 7.93
C LEU A 12 -7.64 -9.71 6.65
N TRP A 13 -6.46 -9.09 6.78
CA TRP A 13 -5.70 -8.59 5.64
C TRP A 13 -5.30 -9.71 4.68
N VAL A 14 -4.86 -10.87 5.19
CA VAL A 14 -4.49 -12.05 4.39
C VAL A 14 -5.70 -12.62 3.64
N VAL A 15 -6.89 -12.68 4.26
CA VAL A 15 -8.12 -13.10 3.56
C VAL A 15 -8.45 -12.13 2.42
N ALA A 16 -8.40 -10.83 2.67
CA ALA A 16 -8.63 -9.82 1.64
C ALA A 16 -7.57 -9.86 0.51
N HIS A 17 -6.32 -10.17 0.85
CA HIS A 17 -5.23 -10.41 -0.10
C HIS A 17 -5.54 -11.62 -1.00
N ALA A 18 -6.00 -12.73 -0.44
CA ALA A 18 -6.46 -13.89 -1.22
C ALA A 18 -7.62 -13.53 -2.16
N CYS A 19 -8.54 -12.68 -1.71
CA CYS A 19 -9.59 -12.10 -2.56
C CYS A 19 -9.00 -11.31 -3.73
N GLY A 20 -7.97 -10.51 -3.47
CA GLY A 20 -7.26 -9.73 -4.49
C GLY A 20 -6.63 -10.58 -5.58
N HIS A 21 -6.17 -11.77 -5.23
CA HIS A 21 -5.63 -12.77 -6.16
C HIS A 21 -6.70 -13.58 -6.91
N GLY A 22 -7.96 -13.47 -6.54
CA GLY A 22 -9.00 -14.33 -7.09
C GLY A 22 -9.02 -15.75 -6.50
N ALA A 23 -8.33 -15.97 -5.38
CA ALA A 23 -8.17 -17.27 -4.75
C ALA A 23 -9.22 -17.60 -3.67
N PHE A 24 -10.05 -16.62 -3.29
CA PHE A 24 -11.06 -16.80 -2.26
C PHE A 24 -12.32 -17.49 -2.76
N SER A 25 -12.78 -17.16 -3.97
CA SER A 25 -14.03 -17.70 -4.52
C SER A 25 -14.00 -17.75 -6.04
N ARG A 26 -14.68 -18.74 -6.64
CA ARG A 26 -14.96 -18.79 -8.08
C ARG A 26 -15.85 -17.63 -8.56
N HIS A 27 -16.59 -16.98 -7.66
CA HIS A 27 -17.50 -15.88 -7.97
C HIS A 27 -16.76 -14.54 -7.76
N GLY A 28 -16.42 -13.85 -8.86
CA GLY A 28 -15.68 -12.59 -8.83
C GLY A 28 -16.35 -11.49 -8.01
N TRP A 29 -17.70 -11.42 -8.03
CA TRP A 29 -18.46 -10.46 -7.23
C TRP A 29 -18.26 -10.71 -5.71
N LEU A 30 -18.32 -11.98 -5.28
CA LEU A 30 -18.21 -12.33 -3.86
C LEU A 30 -16.81 -12.00 -3.31
N GLN A 31 -15.76 -12.45 -4.00
CA GLN A 31 -14.39 -12.16 -3.55
C GLN A 31 -14.09 -10.66 -3.57
N ASN A 32 -14.55 -9.90 -4.58
CA ASN A 32 -14.35 -8.45 -4.61
C ASN A 32 -15.12 -7.74 -3.49
N THR A 33 -16.33 -8.19 -3.15
CA THR A 33 -17.09 -7.63 -2.02
C THR A 33 -16.38 -7.91 -0.70
N VAL A 34 -16.02 -9.17 -0.44
CA VAL A 34 -15.31 -9.55 0.80
C VAL A 34 -13.97 -8.81 0.91
N GLY A 35 -13.17 -8.84 -0.15
CA GLY A 35 -11.87 -8.15 -0.17
C GLY A 35 -12.00 -6.64 0.04
N TYR A 36 -12.99 -6.02 -0.60
CA TYR A 36 -13.27 -4.58 -0.44
C TYR A 36 -13.64 -4.24 1.01
N VAL A 37 -14.57 -4.98 1.62
CA VAL A 37 -15.01 -4.71 3.00
C VAL A 37 -13.83 -4.88 3.97
N LEU A 38 -13.12 -5.99 3.90
CA LEU A 38 -12.02 -6.27 4.84
C LEU A 38 -10.85 -5.30 4.68
N HIS A 39 -10.40 -5.05 3.45
CA HIS A 39 -9.32 -4.09 3.22
C HIS A 39 -9.73 -2.67 3.58
N THR A 40 -10.93 -2.23 3.23
CA THR A 40 -11.43 -0.89 3.58
C THR A 40 -11.50 -0.68 5.08
N ALA A 41 -11.98 -1.68 5.83
CA ALA A 41 -11.97 -1.66 7.30
C ALA A 41 -10.56 -1.49 7.89
N LEU A 42 -9.55 -1.98 7.20
CA LEU A 42 -8.13 -1.83 7.55
C LEU A 42 -7.45 -0.61 6.87
N LEU A 43 -8.24 0.33 6.34
CA LEU A 43 -7.77 1.54 5.64
C LEU A 43 -6.92 1.25 4.40
N VAL A 44 -7.14 0.11 3.76
CA VAL A 44 -6.47 -0.29 2.52
C VAL A 44 -7.40 -0.04 1.33
N PRO A 45 -6.97 0.72 0.31
CA PRO A 45 -7.80 0.97 -0.89
C PRO A 45 -7.82 -0.27 -1.80
N TYR A 46 -8.75 -1.19 -1.57
CA TYR A 46 -8.78 -2.54 -2.12
C TYR A 46 -8.53 -2.64 -3.62
N PHE A 47 -9.32 -1.97 -4.46
CA PHE A 47 -9.19 -2.12 -5.91
C PHE A 47 -7.91 -1.50 -6.47
N SER A 48 -7.45 -0.40 -5.88
CA SER A 48 -6.16 0.20 -6.24
C SER A 48 -5.02 -0.74 -5.90
N TRP A 49 -5.03 -1.25 -4.68
CA TRP A 49 -4.07 -2.24 -4.21
C TRP A 49 -4.13 -3.52 -5.06
N GLN A 50 -5.31 -4.07 -5.32
CA GLN A 50 -5.50 -5.25 -6.18
C GLN A 50 -4.83 -5.09 -7.54
N ARG A 51 -4.98 -3.91 -8.17
CA ARG A 51 -4.37 -3.62 -9.46
C ARG A 51 -2.85 -3.52 -9.36
N SER A 52 -2.33 -2.75 -8.41
CA SER A 52 -0.89 -2.58 -8.26
C SER A 52 -0.20 -3.89 -7.88
N HIS A 53 -0.82 -4.67 -7.01
CA HIS A 53 -0.33 -5.97 -6.59
C HIS A 53 -0.31 -7.01 -7.74
N ALA A 54 -1.32 -7.01 -8.60
CA ALA A 54 -1.32 -7.84 -9.82
C ALA A 54 -0.18 -7.44 -10.77
N VAL A 55 0.12 -6.14 -10.90
CA VAL A 55 1.27 -5.66 -11.68
C VAL A 55 2.59 -6.06 -11.03
N HIS A 56 2.67 -5.98 -9.69
CA HIS A 56 3.84 -6.45 -8.95
C HIS A 56 4.16 -7.91 -9.26
N HIS A 57 3.16 -8.80 -9.20
CA HIS A 57 3.36 -10.21 -9.55
C HIS A 57 3.73 -10.43 -11.02
N ALA A 58 3.11 -9.71 -11.93
CA ALA A 58 3.40 -9.81 -13.35
C ALA A 58 4.77 -9.26 -13.74
N ARG A 59 5.37 -8.40 -12.94
CA ARG A 59 6.64 -7.69 -13.18
C ARG A 59 7.64 -7.87 -12.04
N THR A 60 7.54 -8.95 -11.30
CA THR A 60 8.51 -9.29 -10.23
C THR A 60 9.93 -9.31 -10.79
N ASN A 61 10.87 -8.71 -10.07
CA ASN A 61 12.28 -8.55 -10.43
C ASN A 61 12.56 -7.68 -11.69
N HIS A 62 11.57 -6.99 -12.24
CA HIS A 62 11.80 -6.07 -13.34
C HIS A 62 12.24 -4.71 -12.80
N LEU A 63 13.46 -4.27 -13.10
CA LEU A 63 14.07 -3.05 -12.54
C LEU A 63 13.42 -1.74 -13.00
N ASP A 64 12.81 -1.73 -14.18
CA ASP A 64 12.19 -0.52 -14.75
C ASP A 64 10.65 -0.54 -14.61
N GLU A 65 10.00 -1.69 -14.86
CA GLU A 65 8.54 -1.82 -14.85
C GLU A 65 7.98 -2.48 -13.58
N GLY A 66 8.80 -2.83 -12.61
CA GLY A 66 8.37 -3.34 -11.32
C GLY A 66 7.45 -2.33 -10.64
N GLU A 67 6.44 -2.79 -9.90
CA GLU A 67 5.47 -1.89 -9.30
C GLU A 67 5.86 -1.52 -7.87
N THR A 68 6.37 -2.46 -7.09
CA THR A 68 6.81 -2.18 -5.70
C THR A 68 8.02 -3.03 -5.34
N HIS A 69 8.76 -2.61 -4.31
CA HIS A 69 9.98 -3.25 -3.82
C HIS A 69 11.09 -3.38 -4.89
N VAL A 70 11.12 -2.46 -5.86
CA VAL A 70 12.15 -2.44 -6.90
C VAL A 70 13.47 -1.98 -6.28
N PRO A 71 14.54 -2.80 -6.37
CA PRO A 71 15.82 -2.45 -5.78
C PRO A 71 16.46 -1.28 -6.54
N ARG A 72 17.17 -0.42 -5.80
CA ARG A 72 17.92 0.68 -6.41
C ARG A 72 19.16 0.16 -7.09
N ARG A 73 19.36 0.56 -8.32
CA ARG A 73 20.56 0.20 -9.10
C ARG A 73 21.79 0.93 -8.57
N ALA A 74 22.86 0.20 -8.32
CA ALA A 74 24.11 0.76 -7.79
C ALA A 74 24.81 1.71 -8.79
N ASP A 75 24.59 1.52 -10.09
CA ASP A 75 25.14 2.36 -11.17
C ASP A 75 24.40 3.69 -11.36
N ARG A 76 23.24 3.86 -10.74
CA ARG A 76 22.49 5.13 -10.77
C ARG A 76 22.85 6.03 -9.60
N THR A 77 22.71 7.35 -9.77
CA THR A 77 23.00 8.35 -8.74
C THR A 77 22.37 8.02 -7.38
N ASN A 78 21.11 7.61 -7.39
CA ASN A 78 20.40 7.25 -6.16
C ASN A 78 20.98 6.01 -5.46
N GLY A 79 21.47 5.02 -6.23
CA GLY A 79 22.16 3.84 -5.69
C GLY A 79 23.51 4.21 -5.09
N GLN A 80 24.32 5.00 -5.81
CA GLN A 80 25.61 5.48 -5.34
C GLN A 80 25.49 6.30 -4.05
N THR A 81 24.52 7.23 -3.97
CA THR A 81 24.23 7.99 -2.75
C THR A 81 23.85 7.07 -1.59
N THR A 82 23.07 6.03 -1.86
CA THR A 82 22.67 5.03 -0.85
C THR A 82 23.88 4.26 -0.33
N LEU A 83 24.79 3.82 -1.20
CA LEU A 83 26.01 3.11 -0.83
C LEU A 83 26.96 4.01 -0.03
N ALA A 84 27.16 5.24 -0.46
CA ALA A 84 27.97 6.22 0.24
C ALA A 84 27.41 6.54 1.64
N PHE A 85 26.11 6.69 1.77
CA PHE A 85 25.47 6.89 3.07
C PHE A 85 25.62 5.67 3.98
N ARG A 86 25.39 4.46 3.45
CA ARG A 86 25.62 3.20 4.19
C ARG A 86 27.06 3.04 4.67
N SER A 87 28.04 3.36 3.84
CA SER A 87 29.45 3.30 4.24
C SER A 87 29.80 4.31 5.34
N ARG A 88 29.17 5.48 5.34
CA ARG A 88 29.38 6.54 6.32
C ARG A 88 28.84 6.21 7.71
N ILE A 89 27.66 5.61 7.81
CA ILE A 89 26.99 5.33 9.10
C ILE A 89 27.16 3.89 9.58
N GLY A 90 27.69 3.01 8.74
CA GLY A 90 27.84 1.58 9.02
C GLY A 90 26.61 0.75 8.69
N GLY A 91 26.82 -0.52 8.41
CA GLY A 91 25.78 -1.43 7.92
C GLY A 91 24.64 -1.65 8.91
N ALA A 92 24.92 -1.79 10.20
CA ALA A 92 23.92 -2.02 11.24
C ALA A 92 23.00 -0.78 11.43
N ALA A 93 23.59 0.41 11.54
CA ALA A 93 22.83 1.65 11.68
C ALA A 93 21.98 1.93 10.42
N TYR A 94 22.54 1.65 9.23
CA TYR A 94 21.79 1.75 7.98
C TYR A 94 20.60 0.79 7.94
N ALA A 95 20.79 -0.47 8.36
CA ALA A 95 19.72 -1.46 8.41
C ALA A 95 18.60 -1.04 9.38
N ALA A 96 18.97 -0.63 10.60
CA ALA A 96 18.02 -0.15 11.59
C ALA A 96 17.20 1.04 11.07
N LEU A 97 17.86 2.05 10.49
CA LEU A 97 17.19 3.22 9.91
C LEU A 97 16.26 2.83 8.75
N THR A 98 16.69 1.90 7.90
CA THR A 98 15.89 1.45 6.75
C THR A 98 14.64 0.70 7.19
N ILE A 99 14.79 -0.20 8.18
CA ILE A 99 13.66 -0.95 8.76
C ILE A 99 12.68 0.02 9.43
N THR A 100 13.18 0.95 10.26
CA THR A 100 12.33 1.94 10.92
C THR A 100 11.55 2.79 9.90
N LYS A 101 12.20 3.28 8.85
CA LYS A 101 11.53 4.01 7.77
C LYS A 101 10.49 3.14 7.04
N ALA A 102 10.81 1.88 6.76
CA ALA A 102 9.88 0.97 6.09
C ALA A 102 8.63 0.72 6.95
N LEU A 103 8.81 0.49 8.24
CA LEU A 103 7.69 0.24 9.17
C LEU A 103 6.82 1.49 9.37
N LEU A 104 7.41 2.67 9.50
CA LEU A 104 6.66 3.90 9.77
C LEU A 104 6.10 4.58 8.53
N LEU A 105 6.85 4.59 7.43
CA LEU A 105 6.56 5.40 6.25
C LEU A 105 6.36 4.57 4.97
N GLY A 106 6.74 3.30 4.96
CA GLY A 106 6.73 2.48 3.75
C GLY A 106 5.34 2.38 3.14
N TRP A 107 4.36 2.05 3.95
CA TRP A 107 2.98 1.90 3.50
C TRP A 107 2.35 3.23 3.03
N PRO A 108 2.38 4.33 3.80
CA PRO A 108 1.93 5.63 3.31
C PRO A 108 2.66 6.10 2.06
N ALA A 109 3.98 5.96 2.00
CA ALA A 109 4.77 6.38 0.84
C ALA A 109 4.44 5.56 -0.43
N TYR A 110 4.16 4.26 -0.28
CA TYR A 110 3.69 3.40 -1.35
C TYR A 110 2.31 3.85 -1.84
N LEU A 111 1.34 4.02 -0.95
CA LEU A 111 -0.03 4.37 -1.34
C LEU A 111 -0.15 5.77 -1.94
N LEU A 112 0.61 6.75 -1.42
CA LEU A 112 0.46 8.16 -1.79
C LEU A 112 1.38 8.60 -2.93
N ALA A 113 2.50 7.92 -3.16
CA ALA A 113 3.51 8.36 -4.11
C ALA A 113 4.12 7.25 -4.98
N GLY A 114 3.77 5.97 -4.75
CA GLY A 114 4.39 4.84 -5.44
C GLY A 114 5.91 4.75 -5.20
N ALA A 115 6.35 5.07 -3.98
CA ALA A 115 7.74 5.36 -3.66
C ALA A 115 8.73 4.20 -3.92
N THR A 116 8.25 2.98 -4.10
CA THR A 116 9.07 1.77 -4.29
C THR A 116 8.91 1.14 -5.68
N GLY A 117 8.18 1.79 -6.59
CA GLY A 117 8.02 1.37 -7.97
C GLY A 117 9.24 1.67 -8.84
N GLY A 118 9.35 0.98 -9.96
CA GLY A 118 10.38 1.24 -10.98
C GLY A 118 10.16 2.57 -11.70
N PRO A 119 11.19 3.10 -12.35
CA PRO A 119 11.17 4.42 -12.95
C PRO A 119 10.10 4.62 -14.02
N SER A 120 9.69 3.56 -14.73
CA SER A 120 8.63 3.63 -15.74
C SER A 120 7.23 3.88 -15.14
N ARG A 121 7.04 3.62 -13.84
CA ARG A 121 5.76 3.84 -13.15
C ARG A 121 5.52 5.30 -12.81
N GLY A 122 6.57 6.12 -12.71
CA GLY A 122 6.45 7.50 -12.26
C GLY A 122 5.85 7.61 -10.85
N ARG A 123 5.26 8.77 -10.57
CA ARG A 123 4.56 8.98 -9.28
C ARG A 123 3.13 8.46 -9.38
N THR A 124 2.82 7.42 -8.64
CA THR A 124 1.49 6.81 -8.56
C THR A 124 0.80 7.17 -7.26
N ASN A 125 -0.53 7.24 -7.26
CA ASN A 125 -1.31 7.45 -6.05
C ASN A 125 -2.53 6.51 -6.07
N HIS A 126 -2.67 5.72 -5.01
CA HIS A 126 -3.71 4.69 -4.93
C HIS A 126 -5.11 5.26 -4.63
N PHE A 127 -5.19 6.53 -4.25
CA PHE A 127 -6.44 7.23 -3.97
C PHE A 127 -6.83 8.22 -5.07
N TRP A 128 -5.85 8.66 -5.91
CA TRP A 128 -6.05 9.71 -6.90
C TRP A 128 -5.48 9.29 -8.26
N PRO A 129 -6.29 8.69 -9.16
CA PRO A 129 -5.80 8.07 -10.40
C PRO A 129 -5.62 9.05 -11.58
N VAL A 130 -5.70 10.35 -11.32
CA VAL A 130 -5.58 11.39 -12.35
C VAL A 130 -4.44 12.36 -12.04
N ARG A 131 -4.15 13.28 -12.98
CA ARG A 131 -3.07 14.25 -12.79
C ARG A 131 -3.10 14.90 -11.41
N PRO A 132 -1.94 15.13 -10.78
CA PRO A 132 -0.56 15.00 -11.30
C PRO A 132 0.02 13.57 -11.24
N PHE A 133 -0.75 12.58 -10.78
CA PHE A 133 -0.32 11.19 -10.57
C PHE A 133 -0.66 10.26 -11.74
N ALA A 134 -1.02 10.81 -12.91
CA ALA A 134 -1.35 9.98 -14.05
C ALA A 134 -0.19 9.02 -14.38
N SER A 135 -0.46 7.72 -14.27
CA SER A 135 0.46 6.64 -14.60
C SER A 135 -0.29 5.52 -15.31
N ASP A 136 0.44 4.67 -16.03
CA ASP A 136 -0.13 3.48 -16.67
C ASP A 136 -0.61 2.42 -15.68
N LEU A 137 -0.27 2.58 -14.39
CA LEU A 137 -0.73 1.68 -13.35
C LEU A 137 -2.26 1.68 -13.24
N PHE A 138 -2.89 2.88 -13.32
CA PHE A 138 -4.33 3.05 -13.23
C PHE A 138 -4.91 3.62 -14.54
N PRO A 139 -5.06 2.82 -15.61
CA PRO A 139 -5.69 3.28 -16.85
C PRO A 139 -7.16 3.67 -16.61
N ARG A 140 -7.75 4.49 -17.50
CA ARG A 140 -9.10 5.08 -17.33
C ARG A 140 -10.19 4.07 -16.93
N ARG A 141 -10.10 2.81 -17.45
CA ARG A 141 -11.03 1.75 -17.08
C ARG A 141 -10.97 1.33 -15.59
N TRP A 142 -9.92 1.70 -14.86
CA TRP A 142 -9.75 1.45 -13.43
C TRP A 142 -10.16 2.61 -12.54
N HIS A 143 -10.35 3.82 -13.10
CA HIS A 143 -10.62 5.02 -12.30
C HIS A 143 -11.84 4.86 -11.39
N ALA A 144 -12.96 4.31 -11.89
CA ALA A 144 -14.14 4.10 -11.06
C ALA A 144 -13.87 3.19 -9.85
N ARG A 145 -13.06 2.13 -10.03
CA ARG A 145 -12.66 1.23 -8.95
C ARG A 145 -11.71 1.90 -7.95
N VAL A 146 -10.79 2.73 -8.42
CA VAL A 146 -9.91 3.52 -7.56
C VAL A 146 -10.74 4.50 -6.73
N TRP A 147 -11.68 5.22 -7.36
CA TRP A 147 -12.58 6.13 -6.64
C TRP A 147 -13.49 5.40 -5.63
N ALA A 148 -13.99 4.22 -5.95
CA ALA A 148 -14.72 3.39 -4.99
C ALA A 148 -13.87 3.03 -3.77
N SER A 149 -12.59 2.67 -3.98
CA SER A 149 -11.65 2.39 -2.88
C SER A 149 -11.40 3.63 -2.03
N THR A 150 -11.22 4.79 -2.68
CA THR A 150 -11.03 6.07 -1.98
C THR A 150 -12.24 6.44 -1.13
N ALA A 151 -13.44 6.30 -1.70
CA ALA A 151 -14.68 6.57 -0.97
C ALA A 151 -14.85 5.64 0.25
N GLY A 152 -14.58 4.34 0.09
CA GLY A 152 -14.66 3.40 1.20
C GLY A 152 -13.70 3.76 2.34
N VAL A 153 -12.43 4.01 2.03
CA VAL A 153 -11.45 4.41 3.06
C VAL A 153 -11.85 5.75 3.70
N ALA A 154 -12.36 6.71 2.93
CA ALA A 154 -12.83 8.00 3.47
C ALA A 154 -14.00 7.82 4.45
N VAL A 155 -14.95 6.92 4.15
CA VAL A 155 -16.07 6.59 5.06
C VAL A 155 -15.56 6.00 6.38
N VAL A 156 -14.63 5.04 6.31
CA VAL A 156 -14.06 4.43 7.53
C VAL A 156 -13.28 5.47 8.35
N LEU A 157 -12.47 6.31 7.70
CA LEU A 157 -11.77 7.40 8.38
C LEU A 157 -12.74 8.37 9.05
N ALA A 158 -13.81 8.76 8.37
CA ALA A 158 -14.84 9.63 8.94
C ALA A 158 -15.52 8.98 10.16
N ALA A 159 -15.81 7.67 10.08
CA ALA A 159 -16.37 6.93 11.21
C ALA A 159 -15.41 6.87 12.41
N LEU A 160 -14.11 6.65 12.16
CA LEU A 160 -13.09 6.64 13.22
C LEU A 160 -12.94 8.03 13.86
N VAL A 161 -12.95 9.11 13.07
CA VAL A 161 -12.92 10.49 13.59
C VAL A 161 -14.17 10.79 14.43
N ALA A 162 -15.35 10.41 13.96
CA ALA A 162 -16.59 10.56 14.72
C ALA A 162 -16.56 9.77 16.04
N ALA A 163 -16.08 8.53 16.00
CA ALA A 163 -15.90 7.71 17.20
C ALA A 163 -14.90 8.34 18.18
N ALA A 164 -13.77 8.86 17.69
CA ALA A 164 -12.80 9.56 18.53
C ALA A 164 -13.36 10.83 19.17
N ALA A 165 -14.21 11.57 18.45
CA ALA A 165 -14.88 12.75 18.97
C ALA A 165 -15.92 12.40 20.04
N HIS A 166 -16.60 11.26 19.88
CA HIS A 166 -17.66 10.85 20.81
C HIS A 166 -17.13 10.10 22.05
N PHE A 167 -16.21 9.16 21.86
CA PHE A 167 -15.69 8.28 22.93
C PHE A 167 -14.30 8.68 23.45
N GLY A 168 -13.68 9.70 22.86
CA GLY A 168 -12.31 10.12 23.12
C GLY A 168 -11.28 9.37 22.23
N PRO A 169 -10.15 10.03 21.93
CA PRO A 169 -9.12 9.46 21.04
C PRO A 169 -8.50 8.16 21.60
N GLY A 170 -8.42 8.00 22.91
CA GLY A 170 -7.90 6.79 23.55
C GLY A 170 -8.72 5.54 23.24
N ALA A 171 -10.04 5.66 23.07
CA ALA A 171 -10.90 4.54 22.71
C ALA A 171 -10.62 4.03 21.29
N VAL A 172 -10.34 4.95 20.35
CA VAL A 172 -10.03 4.59 18.95
C VAL A 172 -8.61 4.05 18.83
N LEU A 173 -7.65 4.56 19.59
CA LEU A 173 -6.27 4.05 19.61
C LEU A 173 -6.18 2.67 20.30
N ALA A 174 -7.20 2.25 21.01
CA ALA A 174 -7.30 0.93 21.62
C ALA A 174 -7.94 -0.12 20.69
N LEU A 175 -8.46 0.28 19.52
CA LEU A 175 -8.97 -0.62 18.48
C LEU A 175 -7.82 -1.17 17.64
#